data_713b89632d0e5f719687b35a32b66e64
#
_entry.id   713b89632d0e5f719687b35a32b66e64
#
_cell.length_a   1.000
_cell.length_b   1.000
_cell.length_c   1.000
_cell.angle_alpha   90.00
_cell.angle_beta   90.00
_cell.angle_gamma   90.00
#
_symmetry.space_group_name_H-M   'P 1'
#
loop_
_entity.id
_entity.type
_entity.pdbx_description
1 polymer ?
#
loop_
_entity_poly.entity_id
_entity_poly.type
_entity_poly.pdbx_seq_one_letter_code
_entity_poly.pdbx_strand_id
1 'polypeptide(L)'
;MMKRSQSKWAVHVNAWCVVVLSIFACVWSDTALAAAPQVKTQGPGFYRIMLGGFEVTALLDGTHPFPIDTVVEDVPKAEIVRDLQRDFLQTPVQGSINAFLINTGSKLILIDTGAGVLYGDCCGKLLANLRSAGYQPEQVDEVLLTHLHKDHVGGVISNGAMTFPNAVVRTSQIEADYWLNPANKSKAPAFLSTFFDAAIASVAPYVAAGRFKPFSGDVELDPGIRTIALPGHTPGHTGFLVESESQDLLVWGDIVHVASIQLQNPRASVEYDTDAAAAQRSRHYAFELAAKKHYLVGAAHIAFPGLGHIRANGTTYDWVPVNYEAAPGQ
;
A
#
# COMPACT_ATOMS: atom_id res chain seq x y z
N MET A 1 110.13 34.99 23.44
CA MET A 1 108.93 35.52 22.79
C MET A 1 108.28 34.41 22.07
N MET A 2 107.12 33.99 22.62
CA MET A 2 106.43 32.72 22.23
C MET A 2 105.39 32.99 21.15
N LYS A 3 105.47 32.26 20.04
CA LYS A 3 104.39 32.16 19.05
C LYS A 3 103.47 30.98 19.38
N ARG A 4 102.21 31.27 19.62
CA ARG A 4 101.15 30.23 19.77
C ARG A 4 100.68 29.77 18.39
N SER A 5 100.77 28.49 18.18
CA SER A 5 100.13 27.75 17.06
C SER A 5 98.68 27.56 17.37
N GLN A 6 97.78 27.89 16.46
CA GLN A 6 96.36 27.53 16.52
C GLN A 6 96.12 26.36 15.59
N SER A 7 95.64 25.29 16.15
CA SER A 7 95.20 24.11 15.39
C SER A 7 93.76 24.32 14.88
N LYS A 8 93.54 24.12 13.58
CA LYS A 8 92.24 24.07 12.96
C LYS A 8 91.73 22.66 13.06
N TRP A 9 90.68 22.46 13.79
CA TRP A 9 89.87 21.27 13.70
C TRP A 9 88.68 21.57 12.79
N ALA A 10 88.62 20.84 11.62
CA ALA A 10 87.52 20.92 10.72
C ALA A 10 86.38 19.99 11.24
N VAL A 11 85.24 20.56 11.37
CA VAL A 11 84.02 19.88 11.69
C VAL A 11 83.48 19.27 10.38
N HIS A 12 83.60 17.94 10.26
CA HIS A 12 82.88 17.17 9.24
C HIS A 12 81.92 16.26 9.96
N VAL A 13 80.72 16.77 10.24
CA VAL A 13 79.64 15.97 10.76
C VAL A 13 78.38 16.41 10.04
N ASN A 14 77.76 15.42 9.38
CA ASN A 14 76.33 15.36 9.08
C ASN A 14 75.74 16.00 7.83
N ALA A 15 76.24 15.59 6.66
CA ALA A 15 75.42 15.71 5.44
C ALA A 15 74.66 14.43 5.06
N TRP A 16 74.81 13.35 5.82
CA TRP A 16 74.21 12.05 5.47
C TRP A 16 72.90 11.68 6.20
N CYS A 17 72.56 12.34 7.25
CA CYS A 17 71.33 12.05 7.99
C CYS A 17 70.08 12.73 7.46
N VAL A 18 70.21 13.72 6.56
CA VAL A 18 69.00 14.44 6.03
C VAL A 18 68.43 13.81 4.78
N VAL A 19 69.25 13.03 4.02
CA VAL A 19 68.77 12.40 2.77
C VAL A 19 67.99 11.12 3.03
N VAL A 20 68.19 10.43 4.17
CA VAL A 20 67.49 9.16 4.46
C VAL A 20 66.09 9.38 5.03
N LEU A 21 65.79 10.56 5.63
CA LEU A 21 64.44 10.85 6.14
C LEU A 21 63.46 11.37 5.07
N SER A 22 63.95 11.78 3.89
CA SER A 22 63.08 12.28 2.83
C SER A 22 62.55 11.21 1.89
N ILE A 23 63.01 9.96 1.99
CA ILE A 23 62.58 8.86 1.10
C ILE A 23 61.46 8.02 1.72
N PHE A 24 61.17 8.19 3.02
CA PHE A 24 60.10 7.38 3.68
C PHE A 24 58.77 8.14 3.82
N ALA A 25 58.60 9.31 3.23
CA ALA A 25 57.34 10.06 3.25
C ALA A 25 56.49 9.93 1.99
N CYS A 26 56.81 9.00 1.07
CA CYS A 26 55.87 8.47 0.10
C CYS A 26 55.09 7.34 0.78
N VAL A 27 54.36 7.66 1.85
CA VAL A 27 53.24 6.82 2.30
C VAL A 27 52.26 6.82 1.14
N TRP A 28 52.12 5.68 0.55
CA TRP A 28 51.01 5.38 -0.34
C TRP A 28 49.74 5.70 0.42
N SER A 29 49.16 6.84 0.13
CA SER A 29 47.76 7.08 0.41
C SER A 29 47.01 6.14 -0.50
N ASP A 30 46.87 4.85 -0.11
CA ASP A 30 45.79 4.04 -0.60
C ASP A 30 44.55 4.85 -0.23
N THR A 31 44.03 5.58 -1.22
CA THR A 31 42.66 6.06 -1.17
C THR A 31 41.80 4.79 -1.13
N ALA A 32 41.54 4.34 0.11
CA ALA A 32 40.51 3.36 0.32
C ALA A 32 39.26 3.92 -0.37
N LEU A 33 38.93 3.38 -1.53
CA LEU A 33 37.65 3.67 -2.20
C LEU A 33 36.59 3.33 -1.17
N ALA A 34 36.02 4.36 -0.56
CA ALA A 34 34.93 4.17 0.39
C ALA A 34 33.84 3.40 -0.35
N ALA A 35 33.39 2.26 0.22
CA ALA A 35 32.29 1.52 -0.34
C ALA A 35 31.10 2.47 -0.53
N ALA A 36 30.36 2.32 -1.64
CA ALA A 36 29.19 3.14 -1.88
C ALA A 36 28.22 3.02 -0.69
N PRO A 37 27.67 4.12 -0.17
CA PRO A 37 26.73 4.07 0.93
C PRO A 37 25.49 3.28 0.51
N GLN A 38 24.91 2.53 1.46
CA GLN A 38 23.67 1.79 1.21
C GLN A 38 22.52 2.75 0.93
N VAL A 39 21.78 2.52 -0.16
CA VAL A 39 20.51 3.18 -0.45
C VAL A 39 19.42 2.44 0.30
N LYS A 40 18.78 3.08 1.29
CA LYS A 40 17.78 2.48 2.19
C LYS A 40 16.34 2.86 1.84
N THR A 41 16.11 3.38 0.63
CA THR A 41 14.78 3.75 0.14
C THR A 41 14.39 2.84 -1.02
N GLN A 42 13.10 2.54 -1.11
CA GLN A 42 12.53 1.85 -2.26
C GLN A 42 12.33 2.81 -3.44
N GLY A 43 12.22 2.25 -4.65
CA GLY A 43 11.73 2.98 -5.82
C GLY A 43 10.27 3.40 -5.64
N PRO A 44 9.69 4.18 -6.59
CA PRO A 44 8.29 4.56 -6.57
C PRO A 44 7.38 3.33 -6.50
N GLY A 45 6.37 3.39 -5.63
CA GLY A 45 5.43 2.30 -5.39
C GLY A 45 4.24 2.36 -6.37
N PHE A 46 4.49 2.18 -7.66
CA PHE A 46 3.42 1.97 -8.64
C PHE A 46 3.77 0.82 -9.58
N TYR A 47 2.74 0.13 -10.04
CA TYR A 47 2.86 -0.92 -11.05
C TYR A 47 1.67 -0.83 -12.01
N ARG A 48 1.94 -0.94 -13.32
CA ARG A 48 0.97 -0.68 -14.37
C ARG A 48 0.76 -1.90 -15.25
N ILE A 49 -0.50 -2.15 -15.61
CA ILE A 49 -0.89 -3.16 -16.59
C ILE A 49 -1.95 -2.58 -17.53
N MET A 50 -2.17 -3.23 -18.66
CA MET A 50 -3.37 -3.01 -19.47
C MET A 50 -4.41 -4.06 -19.11
N LEU A 51 -5.68 -3.64 -19.04
CA LEU A 51 -6.86 -4.49 -18.92
C LEU A 51 -7.76 -4.17 -20.14
N GLY A 52 -7.60 -4.93 -21.21
CA GLY A 52 -8.20 -4.54 -22.48
C GLY A 52 -7.77 -3.15 -22.91
N GLY A 53 -8.72 -2.26 -23.15
CA GLY A 53 -8.48 -0.85 -23.48
C GLY A 53 -8.23 0.05 -22.27
N PHE A 54 -8.34 -0.44 -21.04
CA PHE A 54 -8.11 0.36 -19.83
C PHE A 54 -6.69 0.20 -19.30
N GLU A 55 -6.10 1.29 -18.82
CA GLU A 55 -4.86 1.25 -18.06
C GLU A 55 -5.16 1.14 -16.56
N VAL A 56 -4.60 0.13 -15.91
CA VAL A 56 -4.72 -0.08 -14.46
C VAL A 56 -3.37 0.15 -13.81
N THR A 57 -3.31 1.06 -12.85
CA THR A 57 -2.09 1.33 -12.07
C THR A 57 -2.35 1.05 -10.59
N ALA A 58 -1.69 0.01 -10.05
CA ALA A 58 -1.63 -0.19 -8.61
C ALA A 58 -0.74 0.88 -7.99
N LEU A 59 -1.21 1.50 -6.90
CA LEU A 59 -0.51 2.54 -6.15
C LEU A 59 -0.34 2.10 -4.69
N LEU A 60 0.89 2.08 -4.21
CA LEU A 60 1.19 1.78 -2.81
C LEU A 60 1.08 3.07 -1.98
N ASP A 61 0.23 3.07 -0.95
CA ASP A 61 0.22 4.14 0.05
C ASP A 61 1.32 3.95 1.11
N GLY A 62 1.58 2.71 1.47
CA GLY A 62 2.59 2.33 2.44
C GLY A 62 2.48 0.88 2.89
N THR A 63 3.25 0.53 3.92
CA THR A 63 3.14 -0.78 4.57
C THR A 63 2.97 -0.59 6.07
N HIS A 64 2.01 -1.31 6.64
CA HIS A 64 1.69 -1.24 8.06
C HIS A 64 1.98 -2.60 8.74
N PRO A 65 2.58 -2.62 9.96
CA PRO A 65 2.79 -3.86 10.67
C PRO A 65 1.48 -4.35 11.31
N PHE A 66 0.87 -5.38 10.73
CA PHE A 66 -0.33 -6.03 11.25
C PHE A 66 0.02 -7.10 12.28
N PRO A 67 -0.46 -7.02 13.53
CA PRO A 67 -0.25 -8.02 14.56
C PRO A 67 -1.21 -9.21 14.38
N ILE A 68 -0.97 -10.01 13.35
CA ILE A 68 -1.88 -11.04 12.82
C ILE A 68 -2.31 -12.07 13.86
N ASP A 69 -1.43 -12.43 14.76
CA ASP A 69 -1.69 -13.38 15.85
C ASP A 69 -2.65 -12.84 16.93
N THR A 70 -2.98 -11.56 16.88
CA THR A 70 -3.93 -10.91 17.80
C THR A 70 -5.21 -10.45 17.13
N VAL A 71 -5.16 -10.08 15.85
CA VAL A 71 -6.32 -9.50 15.13
C VAL A 71 -7.10 -10.53 14.33
N VAL A 72 -6.49 -11.67 13.97
CA VAL A 72 -7.22 -12.75 13.28
C VAL A 72 -7.97 -13.57 14.31
N GLU A 73 -9.25 -13.78 14.03
CA GLU A 73 -10.19 -14.55 14.84
C GLU A 73 -10.60 -15.85 14.12
N ASP A 74 -11.28 -16.73 14.83
CA ASP A 74 -11.79 -18.02 14.33
C ASP A 74 -10.72 -19.01 13.83
N VAL A 75 -9.45 -18.76 14.14
CA VAL A 75 -8.31 -19.64 13.83
C VAL A 75 -7.43 -19.80 15.06
N PRO A 76 -7.05 -21.04 15.45
CA PRO A 76 -6.12 -21.26 16.56
C PRO A 76 -4.77 -20.55 16.31
N LYS A 77 -4.23 -19.87 17.34
CA LYS A 77 -2.93 -19.15 17.22
C LYS A 77 -1.79 -20.02 16.70
N ALA A 78 -1.73 -21.28 17.09
CA ALA A 78 -0.71 -22.22 16.61
C ALA A 78 -0.83 -22.47 15.09
N GLU A 79 -2.05 -22.42 14.56
CA GLU A 79 -2.32 -22.52 13.13
C GLU A 79 -1.91 -21.26 12.39
N ILE A 80 -2.24 -20.09 12.94
CA ILE A 80 -1.79 -18.79 12.38
C ILE A 80 -0.26 -18.77 12.25
N VAL A 81 0.45 -19.13 13.32
CA VAL A 81 1.93 -19.16 13.32
C VAL A 81 2.47 -20.14 12.29
N ARG A 82 1.90 -21.34 12.21
CA ARG A 82 2.30 -22.35 11.21
C ARG A 82 2.10 -21.86 9.78
N ASP A 83 0.95 -21.25 9.49
CA ASP A 83 0.61 -20.80 8.15
C ASP A 83 1.45 -19.58 7.73
N LEU A 84 1.76 -18.67 8.65
CA LEU A 84 2.73 -17.60 8.40
C LEU A 84 4.13 -18.17 8.12
N GLN A 85 4.61 -19.14 8.95
CA GLN A 85 5.93 -19.76 8.76
C GLN A 85 6.06 -20.51 7.42
N ARG A 86 4.97 -21.15 6.96
CA ARG A 86 4.94 -21.80 5.64
C ARG A 86 5.28 -20.82 4.52
N ASP A 87 4.84 -19.57 4.65
CA ASP A 87 5.04 -18.50 3.67
C ASP A 87 6.23 -17.59 4.05
N PHE A 88 7.12 -18.06 4.96
CA PHE A 88 8.29 -17.33 5.46
C PHE A 88 7.97 -15.99 6.11
N LEU A 89 6.79 -15.87 6.70
CA LEU A 89 6.31 -14.69 7.43
C LEU A 89 6.34 -14.92 8.94
N GLN A 90 6.25 -13.81 9.67
CA GLN A 90 6.09 -13.80 11.11
C GLN A 90 5.25 -12.59 11.53
N THR A 91 4.62 -12.66 12.72
CA THR A 91 3.88 -11.51 13.26
C THR A 91 4.84 -10.49 13.91
N PRO A 92 4.65 -9.17 13.73
CA PRO A 92 3.65 -8.56 12.84
C PRO A 92 4.03 -8.71 11.36
N VAL A 93 3.03 -8.94 10.51
CA VAL A 93 3.21 -8.99 9.05
C VAL A 93 3.21 -7.57 8.49
N GLN A 94 4.15 -7.26 7.60
CA GLN A 94 4.13 -6.00 6.85
C GLN A 94 3.06 -6.10 5.75
N GLY A 95 1.86 -5.62 6.05
CA GLY A 95 0.76 -5.57 5.09
C GLY A 95 0.86 -4.34 4.21
N SER A 96 0.64 -4.49 2.92
CA SER A 96 0.52 -3.36 1.98
C SER A 96 -0.80 -2.62 2.18
N ILE A 97 -0.81 -1.35 1.83
CA ILE A 97 -2.03 -0.56 1.62
C ILE A 97 -2.01 -0.11 0.17
N ASN A 98 -2.76 -0.82 -0.67
CA ASN A 98 -2.81 -0.63 -2.10
C ASN A 98 -4.10 0.08 -2.50
N ALA A 99 -4.01 0.96 -3.49
CA ALA A 99 -5.12 1.56 -4.21
C ALA A 99 -4.94 1.33 -5.72
N PHE A 100 -6.01 1.49 -6.49
CA PHE A 100 -5.99 1.17 -7.92
C PHE A 100 -6.52 2.34 -8.73
N LEU A 101 -5.69 2.87 -9.63
CA LEU A 101 -6.05 3.94 -10.55
C LEU A 101 -6.42 3.33 -11.90
N ILE A 102 -7.60 3.65 -12.39
CA ILE A 102 -8.14 3.16 -13.65
C ILE A 102 -8.24 4.34 -14.61
N ASN A 103 -7.48 4.29 -15.70
CA ASN A 103 -7.65 5.23 -16.81
C ASN A 103 -8.43 4.55 -17.93
N THR A 104 -9.67 4.97 -18.12
CA THR A 104 -10.57 4.42 -19.15
C THR A 104 -10.35 5.08 -20.53
N GLY A 105 -9.42 6.03 -20.64
CA GLY A 105 -9.27 6.91 -21.81
C GLY A 105 -10.22 8.10 -21.83
N SER A 106 -11.33 8.03 -21.09
CA SER A 106 -12.29 9.13 -20.94
C SER A 106 -12.38 9.70 -19.53
N LYS A 107 -12.06 8.87 -18.52
CA LYS A 107 -12.04 9.24 -17.10
C LYS A 107 -10.83 8.62 -16.39
N LEU A 108 -10.38 9.30 -15.36
CA LEU A 108 -9.39 8.80 -14.40
C LEU A 108 -10.09 8.53 -13.07
N ILE A 109 -10.21 7.26 -12.70
CA ILE A 109 -10.96 6.78 -11.54
C ILE A 109 -9.99 6.16 -10.55
N LEU A 110 -10.00 6.61 -9.30
CA LEU A 110 -9.18 6.06 -8.22
C LEU A 110 -10.06 5.22 -7.28
N ILE A 111 -9.71 3.96 -7.11
CA ILE A 111 -10.37 3.06 -6.16
C ILE A 111 -9.52 2.97 -4.90
N ASP A 112 -10.06 3.46 -3.79
CA ASP A 112 -9.42 3.74 -2.50
C ASP A 112 -8.28 4.77 -2.58
N THR A 113 -7.86 5.29 -1.43
CA THR A 113 -6.91 6.43 -1.37
C THR A 113 -5.78 6.23 -0.36
N GLY A 114 -5.71 5.07 0.27
CA GLY A 114 -4.74 4.83 1.33
C GLY A 114 -5.10 5.51 2.65
N ALA A 115 -4.21 5.41 3.63
CA ALA A 115 -4.36 5.97 4.96
C ALA A 115 -4.00 7.47 5.02
N GLY A 116 -3.28 7.98 4.03
CA GLY A 116 -2.74 9.32 4.11
C GLY A 116 -1.89 9.49 5.38
N VAL A 117 -2.21 10.52 6.19
CA VAL A 117 -1.51 10.80 7.45
C VAL A 117 -2.06 10.03 8.65
N LEU A 118 -3.16 9.28 8.51
CA LEU A 118 -3.89 8.68 9.62
C LEU A 118 -3.16 7.52 10.31
N TYR A 119 -2.19 6.90 9.62
CA TYR A 119 -1.31 5.85 10.17
C TYR A 119 0.14 6.32 10.37
N GLY A 120 0.38 7.65 10.34
CA GLY A 120 1.70 8.23 10.57
C GLY A 120 2.68 7.94 9.44
N ASP A 121 3.97 7.81 9.77
CA ASP A 121 5.08 7.80 8.80
C ASP A 121 5.14 6.56 7.89
N CYS A 122 4.42 5.49 8.24
CA CYS A 122 4.40 4.27 7.43
C CYS A 122 3.71 4.45 6.06
N CYS A 123 2.82 5.41 5.97
CA CYS A 123 1.83 5.56 4.92
C CYS A 123 1.85 6.98 4.31
N GLY A 124 0.82 7.33 3.52
CA GLY A 124 0.70 8.66 2.89
C GLY A 124 1.58 8.84 1.66
N LYS A 125 2.06 7.76 1.05
CA LYS A 125 2.93 7.81 -0.14
C LYS A 125 2.14 7.77 -1.46
N LEU A 126 0.84 7.54 -1.40
CA LEU A 126 -0.02 7.39 -2.59
C LEU A 126 0.11 8.58 -3.54
N LEU A 127 0.09 9.82 -3.04
CA LEU A 127 0.22 11.01 -3.89
C LEU A 127 1.58 11.11 -4.59
N ALA A 128 2.66 10.77 -3.90
CA ALA A 128 3.98 10.75 -4.50
C ALA A 128 4.08 9.67 -5.58
N ASN A 129 3.49 8.51 -5.34
CA ASN A 129 3.44 7.40 -6.29
C ASN A 129 2.53 7.69 -7.48
N LEU A 130 1.39 8.36 -7.28
CA LEU A 130 0.51 8.85 -8.34
C LEU A 130 1.26 9.80 -9.29
N ARG A 131 2.01 10.77 -8.72
CA ARG A 131 2.83 11.68 -9.52
C ARG A 131 3.97 10.97 -10.25
N SER A 132 4.61 10.01 -9.61
CA SER A 132 5.64 9.18 -10.24
C SER A 132 5.09 8.31 -11.35
N ALA A 133 3.82 7.90 -11.25
CA ALA A 133 3.10 7.19 -12.30
C ALA A 133 2.68 8.10 -13.49
N GLY A 134 2.89 9.42 -13.39
CA GLY A 134 2.63 10.38 -14.46
C GLY A 134 1.31 11.13 -14.35
N TYR A 135 0.57 10.98 -13.26
CA TYR A 135 -0.71 11.62 -13.04
C TYR A 135 -0.66 12.68 -11.92
N GLN A 136 -1.59 13.64 -11.98
CA GLN A 136 -1.77 14.65 -10.94
C GLN A 136 -3.11 14.45 -10.25
N PRO A 137 -3.23 14.79 -8.94
CA PRO A 137 -4.47 14.64 -8.18
C PRO A 137 -5.66 15.38 -8.81
N GLU A 138 -5.39 16.50 -9.46
CA GLU A 138 -6.40 17.34 -10.13
C GLU A 138 -6.99 16.69 -11.39
N GLN A 139 -6.35 15.63 -11.90
CA GLN A 139 -6.83 14.87 -13.05
C GLN A 139 -7.81 13.76 -12.67
N VAL A 140 -7.91 13.42 -11.38
CA VAL A 140 -8.83 12.37 -10.93
C VAL A 140 -10.26 12.89 -10.98
N ASP A 141 -11.08 12.21 -11.77
CA ASP A 141 -12.49 12.56 -11.99
C ASP A 141 -13.41 11.95 -10.91
N GLU A 142 -13.09 10.74 -10.48
CA GLU A 142 -13.85 10.03 -9.43
C GLU A 142 -12.92 9.30 -8.46
N VAL A 143 -13.33 9.28 -7.19
CA VAL A 143 -12.77 8.43 -6.15
C VAL A 143 -13.87 7.48 -5.69
N LEU A 144 -13.65 6.18 -5.85
CA LEU A 144 -14.54 5.12 -5.43
C LEU A 144 -13.97 4.49 -4.17
N LEU A 145 -14.68 4.56 -3.05
CA LEU A 145 -14.22 3.99 -1.78
C LEU A 145 -14.92 2.66 -1.55
N THR A 146 -14.12 1.60 -1.36
CA THR A 146 -14.65 0.28 -1.03
C THR A 146 -15.39 0.31 0.30
N HIS A 147 -14.85 1.06 1.26
CA HIS A 147 -15.43 1.33 2.56
C HIS A 147 -14.74 2.54 3.23
N LEU A 148 -15.17 2.93 4.43
CA LEU A 148 -14.71 4.16 5.08
C LEU A 148 -13.73 3.92 6.25
N HIS A 149 -12.96 2.83 6.25
CA HIS A 149 -11.84 2.67 7.17
C HIS A 149 -10.69 3.64 6.82
N LYS A 150 -9.86 3.92 7.83
CA LYS A 150 -8.82 4.95 7.77
C LYS A 150 -7.84 4.78 6.61
N ASP A 151 -7.50 3.55 6.30
CA ASP A 151 -6.51 3.19 5.27
C ASP A 151 -7.09 3.10 3.85
N HIS A 152 -8.39 3.40 3.70
CA HIS A 152 -9.06 3.54 2.41
C HIS A 152 -9.52 4.97 2.15
N VAL A 153 -10.04 5.64 3.19
CA VAL A 153 -10.58 7.00 3.05
C VAL A 153 -9.56 8.09 3.40
N GLY A 154 -8.48 7.76 4.12
CA GLY A 154 -7.60 8.76 4.72
C GLY A 154 -6.91 9.69 3.73
N GLY A 155 -6.59 9.18 2.54
CA GLY A 155 -5.92 9.95 1.51
C GLY A 155 -6.81 10.93 0.73
N VAL A 156 -8.16 10.91 0.91
CA VAL A 156 -9.02 11.90 0.22
C VAL A 156 -8.80 13.33 0.70
N ILE A 157 -8.18 13.49 1.89
CA ILE A 157 -7.80 14.80 2.41
C ILE A 157 -6.29 14.88 2.67
N SER A 158 -5.74 16.07 2.47
CA SER A 158 -4.37 16.41 2.85
C SER A 158 -4.38 17.80 3.48
N ASN A 159 -3.83 17.93 4.69
CA ASN A 159 -3.81 19.21 5.44
C ASN A 159 -5.21 19.87 5.56
N GLY A 160 -6.26 19.06 5.73
CA GLY A 160 -7.64 19.52 5.86
C GLY A 160 -8.32 19.98 4.57
N ALA A 161 -7.66 19.87 3.42
CA ALA A 161 -8.20 20.20 2.11
C ALA A 161 -8.45 18.94 1.26
N MET A 162 -9.31 19.06 0.26
CA MET A 162 -9.54 17.99 -0.72
C MET A 162 -8.24 17.67 -1.46
N THR A 163 -7.80 16.41 -1.40
CA THR A 163 -6.63 15.93 -2.15
C THR A 163 -6.91 15.88 -3.65
N PHE A 164 -8.14 15.50 -4.01
CA PHE A 164 -8.60 15.36 -5.40
C PHE A 164 -9.70 16.39 -5.66
N PRO A 165 -9.34 17.68 -5.91
CA PRO A 165 -10.30 18.80 -5.87
C PRO A 165 -11.37 18.73 -6.95
N ASN A 166 -11.12 18.01 -8.05
CA ASN A 166 -12.07 17.86 -9.15
C ASN A 166 -12.91 16.58 -9.02
N ALA A 167 -12.53 15.64 -8.16
CA ALA A 167 -13.17 14.35 -8.08
C ALA A 167 -14.55 14.40 -7.41
N VAL A 168 -15.45 13.53 -7.88
CA VAL A 168 -16.63 13.10 -7.14
C VAL A 168 -16.21 11.88 -6.30
N VAL A 169 -16.45 11.93 -4.98
CA VAL A 169 -16.17 10.81 -4.05
C VAL A 169 -17.44 10.01 -3.85
N ARG A 170 -17.36 8.70 -4.04
CA ARG A 170 -18.47 7.77 -3.91
C ARG A 170 -18.13 6.61 -3.00
N THR A 171 -19.11 6.16 -2.24
CA THR A 171 -19.13 4.89 -1.51
C THR A 171 -20.57 4.39 -1.49
N SER A 172 -20.84 3.19 -0.95
CA SER A 172 -22.22 2.76 -0.82
C SER A 172 -22.99 3.65 0.16
N GLN A 173 -24.30 3.82 -0.07
CA GLN A 173 -25.17 4.59 0.84
C GLN A 173 -25.19 3.95 2.23
N ILE A 174 -25.18 2.61 2.31
CA ILE A 174 -25.13 1.87 3.58
C ILE A 174 -23.85 2.21 4.37
N GLU A 175 -22.73 2.31 3.69
CA GLU A 175 -21.44 2.68 4.28
C GLU A 175 -21.48 4.12 4.82
N ALA A 176 -21.98 5.05 4.01
CA ALA A 176 -22.14 6.44 4.40
C ALA A 176 -23.10 6.59 5.61
N ASP A 177 -24.25 5.91 5.57
CA ASP A 177 -25.24 5.96 6.66
C ASP A 177 -24.71 5.38 7.96
N TYR A 178 -23.80 4.39 7.90
CA TYR A 178 -23.20 3.80 9.09
C TYR A 178 -22.10 4.68 9.67
N TRP A 179 -21.06 4.99 8.90
CA TRP A 179 -19.85 5.66 9.41
C TRP A 179 -20.00 7.16 9.63
N LEU A 180 -20.90 7.82 8.91
CA LEU A 180 -21.12 9.28 9.07
C LEU A 180 -22.19 9.61 10.10
N ASN A 181 -22.79 8.62 10.75
CA ASN A 181 -23.80 8.81 11.79
C ASN A 181 -23.18 8.71 13.19
N PRO A 182 -23.12 9.84 13.95
CA PRO A 182 -22.58 9.85 15.32
C PRO A 182 -23.27 8.90 16.29
N ALA A 183 -24.55 8.56 16.05
CA ALA A 183 -25.28 7.61 16.88
C ALA A 183 -24.74 6.16 16.77
N ASN A 184 -24.15 5.78 15.64
CA ASN A 184 -23.52 4.49 15.49
C ASN A 184 -22.17 4.44 16.21
N LYS A 185 -21.42 5.54 16.21
CA LYS A 185 -20.15 5.66 16.94
C LYS A 185 -20.31 5.30 18.43
N SER A 186 -21.39 5.78 19.06
CA SER A 186 -21.63 5.54 20.49
C SER A 186 -21.97 4.07 20.82
N LYS A 187 -22.34 3.26 19.83
CA LYS A 187 -22.70 1.84 19.97
C LYS A 187 -21.56 0.91 19.56
N ALA A 188 -20.59 1.40 18.81
CA ALA A 188 -19.49 0.63 18.31
C ALA A 188 -18.45 0.33 19.42
N PRO A 189 -17.64 -0.72 19.28
CA PRO A 189 -16.48 -0.96 20.13
C PRO A 189 -15.57 0.28 20.22
N ALA A 190 -14.98 0.51 21.40
CA ALA A 190 -14.22 1.74 21.68
C ALA A 190 -13.07 2.00 20.67
N PHE A 191 -12.40 0.93 20.21
CA PHE A 191 -11.29 1.05 19.26
C PHE A 191 -11.75 1.56 17.88
N LEU A 192 -13.00 1.29 17.45
CA LEU A 192 -13.58 1.81 16.22
C LEU A 192 -13.97 3.29 16.29
N SER A 193 -14.04 3.88 17.48
CA SER A 193 -14.42 5.29 17.65
C SER A 193 -13.60 6.24 16.78
N THR A 194 -12.28 6.00 16.68
CA THR A 194 -11.38 6.81 15.86
C THR A 194 -11.56 6.61 14.35
N PHE A 195 -12.19 5.51 13.93
CA PHE A 195 -12.54 5.25 12.52
C PHE A 195 -13.72 6.12 12.09
N PHE A 196 -14.74 6.25 12.96
CA PHE A 196 -15.86 7.18 12.73
C PHE A 196 -15.38 8.62 12.58
N ASP A 197 -14.51 9.08 13.50
CA ASP A 197 -13.96 10.44 13.42
C ASP A 197 -13.17 10.66 12.13
N ALA A 198 -12.37 9.71 11.74
CA ALA A 198 -11.59 9.76 10.51
C ALA A 198 -12.50 9.79 9.27
N ALA A 199 -13.50 8.92 9.19
CA ALA A 199 -14.46 8.88 8.09
C ALA A 199 -15.17 10.21 7.92
N ILE A 200 -15.74 10.75 9.03
CA ILE A 200 -16.45 12.05 9.03
C ILE A 200 -15.51 13.18 8.58
N ALA A 201 -14.30 13.26 9.17
CA ALA A 201 -13.35 14.32 8.84
C ALA A 201 -12.87 14.25 7.39
N SER A 202 -12.63 13.03 6.88
CA SER A 202 -12.11 12.80 5.54
C SER A 202 -13.11 13.22 4.45
N VAL A 203 -14.40 12.90 4.61
CA VAL A 203 -15.39 13.23 3.56
C VAL A 203 -16.01 14.61 3.72
N ALA A 204 -15.87 15.27 4.86
CA ALA A 204 -16.52 16.55 5.15
C ALA A 204 -16.27 17.64 4.08
N PRO A 205 -15.04 17.86 3.56
CA PRO A 205 -14.82 18.85 2.50
C PRO A 205 -15.58 18.53 1.21
N TYR A 206 -15.70 17.25 0.85
CA TYR A 206 -16.45 16.81 -0.33
C TYR A 206 -17.96 16.96 -0.13
N VAL A 207 -18.46 16.67 1.05
CA VAL A 207 -19.87 16.93 1.41
C VAL A 207 -20.18 18.41 1.29
N ALA A 208 -19.35 19.27 1.88
CA ALA A 208 -19.52 20.74 1.82
C ALA A 208 -19.48 21.28 0.38
N ALA A 209 -18.65 20.68 -0.48
CA ALA A 209 -18.54 21.04 -1.89
C ALA A 209 -19.63 20.41 -2.77
N GLY A 210 -20.52 19.56 -2.22
CA GLY A 210 -21.52 18.81 -3.00
C GLY A 210 -20.94 17.74 -3.90
N ARG A 211 -19.71 17.29 -3.60
CA ARG A 211 -18.95 16.28 -4.37
C ARG A 211 -18.92 14.89 -3.74
N PHE A 212 -19.53 14.69 -2.59
CA PHE A 212 -19.75 13.38 -1.98
C PHE A 212 -21.10 12.83 -2.46
N LYS A 213 -21.10 11.74 -3.23
CA LYS A 213 -22.27 11.18 -3.93
C LYS A 213 -22.37 9.68 -3.73
N PRO A 214 -22.86 9.19 -2.58
CA PRO A 214 -23.06 7.77 -2.35
C PRO A 214 -23.99 7.14 -3.40
N PHE A 215 -23.78 5.83 -3.65
CA PHE A 215 -24.62 5.02 -4.54
C PHE A 215 -25.41 3.96 -3.74
N SER A 216 -26.45 3.39 -4.35
CA SER A 216 -27.28 2.34 -3.73
C SER A 216 -27.37 1.13 -4.63
N GLY A 217 -27.20 -0.06 -4.04
CA GLY A 217 -27.28 -1.35 -4.74
C GLY A 217 -26.09 -1.64 -5.66
N ASP A 218 -26.20 -2.75 -6.38
CA ASP A 218 -25.23 -3.13 -7.40
C ASP A 218 -25.60 -2.40 -8.70
N VAL A 219 -24.78 -1.42 -9.06
CA VAL A 219 -25.04 -0.51 -10.20
C VAL A 219 -23.78 -0.34 -11.04
N GLU A 220 -23.97 0.04 -12.29
CA GLU A 220 -22.91 0.56 -13.13
C GLU A 220 -22.74 2.06 -12.85
N LEU A 221 -21.57 2.45 -12.34
CA LEU A 221 -21.25 3.85 -12.00
C LEU A 221 -20.75 4.63 -13.21
N ASP A 222 -19.94 3.97 -14.01
CA ASP A 222 -19.38 4.42 -15.27
C ASP A 222 -19.31 3.26 -16.26
N PRO A 223 -19.22 3.48 -17.58
CA PRO A 223 -19.08 2.41 -18.54
C PRO A 223 -17.91 1.48 -18.19
N GLY A 224 -18.22 0.21 -17.90
CA GLY A 224 -17.24 -0.80 -17.49
C GLY A 224 -16.84 -0.74 -16.00
N ILE A 225 -17.50 0.05 -15.16
CA ILE A 225 -17.23 0.10 -13.71
C ILE A 225 -18.51 -0.21 -12.95
N ARG A 226 -18.57 -1.39 -12.32
CA ARG A 226 -19.74 -1.89 -11.62
C ARG A 226 -19.44 -2.15 -10.15
N THR A 227 -20.43 -1.95 -9.31
CA THR A 227 -20.35 -2.28 -7.88
C THR A 227 -20.76 -3.72 -7.63
N ILE A 228 -20.14 -4.35 -6.63
CA ILE A 228 -20.49 -5.67 -6.09
C ILE A 228 -20.57 -5.53 -4.58
N ALA A 229 -21.76 -5.70 -4.00
CA ALA A 229 -21.94 -5.64 -2.55
C ALA A 229 -21.22 -6.83 -1.88
N LEU A 230 -20.32 -6.53 -0.95
CA LEU A 230 -19.53 -7.51 -0.19
C LEU A 230 -19.56 -7.17 1.32
N PRO A 231 -20.76 -7.09 1.93
CA PRO A 231 -20.90 -6.60 3.31
C PRO A 231 -20.29 -7.56 4.33
N GLY A 232 -19.92 -7.00 5.49
CA GLY A 232 -19.48 -7.78 6.65
C GLY A 232 -18.24 -7.18 7.31
N HIS A 233 -17.17 -6.96 6.56
CA HIS A 233 -16.02 -6.19 7.06
C HIS A 233 -16.50 -4.81 7.52
N THR A 234 -17.22 -4.12 6.66
CA THR A 234 -18.10 -3.02 7.06
C THR A 234 -19.52 -3.28 6.53
N PRO A 235 -20.57 -2.61 7.06
CA PRO A 235 -21.94 -2.85 6.64
C PRO A 235 -22.19 -2.59 5.16
N GLY A 236 -21.49 -1.63 4.57
CA GLY A 236 -21.63 -1.23 3.18
C GLY A 236 -20.42 -1.53 2.32
N HIS A 237 -19.50 -2.40 2.79
CA HIS A 237 -18.31 -2.77 2.03
C HIS A 237 -18.66 -3.24 0.62
N THR A 238 -17.96 -2.71 -0.38
CA THR A 238 -18.26 -2.88 -1.80
C THR A 238 -16.97 -3.15 -2.57
N GLY A 239 -16.97 -4.18 -3.42
CA GLY A 239 -15.97 -4.37 -4.46
C GLY A 239 -16.37 -3.65 -5.74
N PHE A 240 -15.40 -3.36 -6.59
CA PHE A 240 -15.60 -2.75 -7.91
C PHE A 240 -15.11 -3.70 -8.99
N LEU A 241 -16.02 -4.08 -9.89
CA LEU A 241 -15.69 -4.85 -11.08
C LEU A 241 -15.40 -3.87 -12.22
N VAL A 242 -14.18 -3.95 -12.76
CA VAL A 242 -13.71 -3.18 -13.89
C VAL A 242 -13.69 -4.10 -15.10
N GLU A 243 -14.46 -3.77 -16.13
CA GLU A 243 -14.68 -4.61 -17.32
C GLU A 243 -14.21 -3.86 -18.58
N SER A 244 -13.32 -4.45 -19.36
CA SER A 244 -12.84 -3.87 -20.62
C SER A 244 -12.43 -4.96 -21.60
N GLU A 245 -13.02 -4.99 -22.80
CA GLU A 245 -12.66 -5.88 -23.91
C GLU A 245 -12.55 -7.36 -23.51
N SER A 246 -13.50 -7.88 -22.75
CA SER A 246 -13.54 -9.26 -22.24
C SER A 246 -12.46 -9.58 -21.18
N GLN A 247 -11.86 -8.59 -20.60
CA GLN A 247 -10.97 -8.71 -19.45
C GLN A 247 -11.62 -8.04 -18.24
N ASP A 248 -11.53 -8.70 -17.09
CA ASP A 248 -12.23 -8.29 -15.88
C ASP A 248 -11.24 -8.21 -14.71
N LEU A 249 -11.31 -7.11 -13.95
CA LEU A 249 -10.59 -6.91 -12.69
C LEU A 249 -11.60 -6.68 -11.57
N LEU A 250 -11.54 -7.49 -10.54
CA LEU A 250 -12.29 -7.28 -9.30
C LEU A 250 -11.38 -6.61 -8.26
N VAL A 251 -11.57 -5.33 -7.99
CA VAL A 251 -10.99 -4.67 -6.83
C VAL A 251 -11.90 -4.96 -5.64
N TRP A 252 -11.47 -5.83 -4.74
CA TRP A 252 -12.34 -6.42 -3.73
C TRP A 252 -12.22 -5.83 -2.32
N GLY A 253 -11.43 -4.73 -2.13
CA GLY A 253 -11.23 -4.09 -0.82
C GLY A 253 -10.65 -5.05 0.21
N ASP A 254 -11.29 -5.12 1.38
CA ASP A 254 -10.84 -5.85 2.58
C ASP A 254 -11.46 -7.25 2.70
N ILE A 255 -11.60 -7.93 1.57
CA ILE A 255 -11.95 -9.35 1.56
C ILE A 255 -10.81 -10.20 2.15
N VAL A 256 -9.56 -9.78 1.98
CA VAL A 256 -8.36 -10.44 2.50
C VAL A 256 -7.39 -9.41 3.10
N HIS A 257 -7.06 -9.60 4.38
CA HIS A 257 -6.01 -8.84 5.09
C HIS A 257 -4.67 -9.58 5.07
N VAL A 258 -4.71 -10.92 5.18
CA VAL A 258 -3.52 -11.77 5.17
C VAL A 258 -3.75 -13.01 4.33
N ALA A 259 -3.15 -13.04 3.16
CA ALA A 259 -3.31 -14.13 2.18
C ALA A 259 -2.95 -15.49 2.77
N SER A 260 -1.82 -15.59 3.48
CA SER A 260 -1.34 -16.84 4.11
C SER A 260 -2.36 -17.52 5.03
N ILE A 261 -3.25 -16.76 5.62
CA ILE A 261 -4.27 -17.28 6.53
C ILE A 261 -5.62 -17.40 5.83
N GLN A 262 -6.14 -16.31 5.27
CA GLN A 262 -7.52 -16.22 4.82
C GLN A 262 -7.78 -16.95 3.50
N LEU A 263 -6.75 -17.20 2.68
CA LEU A 263 -6.87 -18.10 1.52
C LEU A 263 -6.90 -19.57 1.91
N GLN A 264 -6.18 -19.95 2.96
CA GLN A 264 -6.15 -21.31 3.48
C GLN A 264 -7.34 -21.59 4.38
N ASN A 265 -7.83 -20.59 5.10
CA ASN A 265 -9.02 -20.68 5.94
C ASN A 265 -9.96 -19.50 5.63
N PRO A 266 -10.84 -19.61 4.63
CA PRO A 266 -11.77 -18.54 4.25
C PRO A 266 -12.76 -18.13 5.36
N ARG A 267 -12.84 -18.89 6.46
CA ARG A 267 -13.63 -18.54 7.65
C ARG A 267 -12.89 -17.65 8.64
N ALA A 268 -11.59 -17.47 8.49
CA ALA A 268 -10.83 -16.58 9.34
C ALA A 268 -11.38 -15.14 9.23
N SER A 269 -11.91 -14.60 10.32
CA SER A 269 -12.35 -13.21 10.45
C SER A 269 -11.25 -12.35 11.08
N VAL A 270 -11.49 -11.07 11.16
CA VAL A 270 -10.60 -10.12 11.84
C VAL A 270 -11.40 -9.29 12.85
N GLU A 271 -10.77 -8.83 13.92
CA GLU A 271 -11.42 -8.07 15.00
C GLU A 271 -12.12 -6.79 14.53
N TYR A 272 -11.77 -6.28 13.35
CA TYR A 272 -12.39 -5.09 12.74
C TYR A 272 -13.62 -5.42 11.87
N ASP A 273 -13.94 -6.70 11.64
CA ASP A 273 -15.16 -7.07 10.91
C ASP A 273 -16.39 -6.67 11.75
N THR A 274 -17.27 -5.83 11.20
CA THR A 274 -18.49 -5.40 11.88
C THR A 274 -19.52 -6.52 12.01
N ASP A 275 -19.48 -7.49 11.08
CA ASP A 275 -20.23 -8.76 11.09
C ASP A 275 -19.34 -9.86 10.49
N ALA A 276 -18.67 -10.61 11.37
CA ALA A 276 -17.75 -11.67 10.99
C ALA A 276 -18.42 -12.73 10.09
N ALA A 277 -19.68 -13.12 10.39
CA ALA A 277 -20.39 -14.11 9.58
C ALA A 277 -20.73 -13.58 8.17
N ALA A 278 -21.08 -12.31 8.04
CA ALA A 278 -21.28 -11.69 6.74
C ALA A 278 -19.96 -11.55 5.98
N ALA A 279 -18.87 -11.13 6.65
CA ALA A 279 -17.53 -11.03 6.07
C ALA A 279 -17.05 -12.38 5.50
N GLN A 280 -17.26 -13.48 6.24
CA GLN A 280 -16.96 -14.83 5.77
C GLN A 280 -17.76 -15.21 4.52
N ARG A 281 -19.07 -14.88 4.48
CA ARG A 281 -19.91 -15.14 3.29
C ARG A 281 -19.46 -14.34 2.09
N SER A 282 -19.16 -13.05 2.28
CA SER A 282 -18.66 -12.16 1.23
C SER A 282 -17.30 -12.62 0.69
N ARG A 283 -16.40 -13.06 1.56
CA ARG A 283 -15.09 -13.62 1.19
C ARG A 283 -15.26 -14.89 0.36
N HIS A 284 -16.10 -15.81 0.81
CA HIS A 284 -16.36 -17.04 0.08
C HIS A 284 -16.93 -16.75 -1.32
N TYR A 285 -17.94 -15.86 -1.39
CA TYR A 285 -18.53 -15.43 -2.65
C TYR A 285 -17.50 -14.78 -3.59
N ALA A 286 -16.67 -13.87 -3.07
CA ALA A 286 -15.65 -13.19 -3.88
C ALA A 286 -14.59 -14.18 -4.42
N PHE A 287 -14.16 -15.15 -3.59
CA PHE A 287 -13.23 -16.19 -4.01
C PHE A 287 -13.80 -17.10 -5.08
N GLU A 288 -15.03 -17.61 -4.88
CA GLU A 288 -15.71 -18.46 -5.88
C GLU A 288 -15.91 -17.71 -7.19
N LEU A 289 -16.36 -16.45 -7.11
CA LEU A 289 -16.60 -15.61 -8.29
C LEU A 289 -15.29 -15.39 -9.06
N ALA A 290 -14.24 -14.94 -8.37
CA ALA A 290 -12.93 -14.65 -8.99
C ALA A 290 -12.30 -15.91 -9.60
N ALA A 291 -12.33 -17.05 -8.88
CA ALA A 291 -11.78 -18.31 -9.36
C ALA A 291 -12.55 -18.85 -10.56
N LYS A 292 -13.91 -18.86 -10.50
CA LYS A 292 -14.77 -19.38 -11.57
C LYS A 292 -14.74 -18.55 -12.84
N LYS A 293 -14.66 -17.24 -12.67
CA LYS A 293 -14.65 -16.28 -13.79
C LYS A 293 -13.24 -15.94 -14.29
N HIS A 294 -12.21 -16.44 -13.63
CA HIS A 294 -10.80 -16.12 -13.89
C HIS A 294 -10.51 -14.62 -13.83
N TYR A 295 -11.23 -13.90 -12.97
CA TYR A 295 -10.99 -12.47 -12.80
C TYR A 295 -9.58 -12.19 -12.33
N LEU A 296 -8.97 -11.15 -12.87
CA LEU A 296 -7.88 -10.49 -12.19
C LEU A 296 -8.42 -9.89 -10.90
N VAL A 297 -7.64 -9.89 -9.86
CA VAL A 297 -8.01 -9.34 -8.55
C VAL A 297 -7.07 -8.22 -8.18
N GLY A 298 -7.63 -7.09 -7.73
CA GLY A 298 -6.93 -6.02 -7.05
C GLY A 298 -7.21 -6.09 -5.55
N ALA A 299 -6.18 -6.36 -4.75
CA ALA A 299 -6.31 -6.61 -3.32
C ALA A 299 -5.62 -5.50 -2.50
N ALA A 300 -6.35 -4.90 -1.55
CA ALA A 300 -5.87 -3.79 -0.74
C ALA A 300 -4.66 -4.17 0.12
N HIS A 301 -4.66 -5.37 0.75
CA HIS A 301 -3.66 -5.76 1.74
C HIS A 301 -2.74 -6.92 1.34
N ILE A 302 -2.92 -7.52 0.15
CA ILE A 302 -1.94 -8.47 -0.38
C ILE A 302 -0.69 -7.69 -0.82
N ALA A 303 0.49 -8.33 -0.69
CA ALA A 303 1.77 -7.72 -1.02
C ALA A 303 1.73 -6.97 -2.36
N PHE A 304 2.23 -5.73 -2.37
CA PHE A 304 2.31 -4.90 -3.58
C PHE A 304 2.90 -5.67 -4.78
N PRO A 305 2.31 -5.58 -5.98
CA PRO A 305 1.28 -4.62 -6.41
C PRO A 305 -0.17 -5.01 -6.06
N GLY A 306 -0.40 -6.11 -5.33
CA GLY A 306 -1.73 -6.57 -4.97
C GLY A 306 -2.57 -7.02 -6.16
N LEU A 307 -1.95 -7.34 -7.30
CA LEU A 307 -2.60 -7.82 -8.51
C LEU A 307 -2.28 -9.32 -8.74
N GLY A 308 -3.32 -10.11 -9.00
CA GLY A 308 -3.17 -11.55 -9.21
C GLY A 308 -4.49 -12.25 -9.48
N HIS A 309 -4.45 -13.56 -9.56
CA HIS A 309 -5.64 -14.40 -9.71
C HIS A 309 -5.83 -15.28 -8.47
N ILE A 310 -7.07 -15.69 -8.24
CA ILE A 310 -7.42 -16.72 -7.27
C ILE A 310 -7.59 -18.05 -8.00
N ARG A 311 -6.89 -19.08 -7.53
CA ARG A 311 -7.02 -20.45 -8.00
C ARG A 311 -7.62 -21.31 -6.89
N ALA A 312 -8.75 -21.96 -7.18
CA ALA A 312 -9.35 -22.92 -6.24
C ALA A 312 -8.42 -24.15 -6.06
N ASN A 313 -8.25 -24.59 -4.81
CA ASN A 313 -7.42 -25.73 -4.42
C ASN A 313 -8.16 -26.56 -3.34
N GLY A 314 -9.09 -27.40 -3.77
CA GLY A 314 -9.99 -28.13 -2.85
C GLY A 314 -10.92 -27.17 -2.11
N THR A 315 -10.75 -27.07 -0.79
CA THR A 315 -11.51 -26.17 0.09
C THR A 315 -10.77 -24.86 0.37
N THR A 316 -9.56 -24.70 -0.17
CA THR A 316 -8.69 -23.54 0.00
C THR A 316 -8.48 -22.84 -1.33
N TYR A 317 -7.72 -21.76 -1.31
CA TYR A 317 -7.39 -21.00 -2.51
C TYR A 317 -5.90 -20.65 -2.51
N ASP A 318 -5.34 -20.51 -3.72
CA ASP A 318 -3.99 -20.04 -3.94
C ASP A 318 -4.03 -18.64 -4.58
N TRP A 319 -3.12 -17.76 -4.14
CA TRP A 319 -2.84 -16.51 -4.83
C TRP A 319 -1.81 -16.73 -5.93
N VAL A 320 -2.14 -16.35 -7.14
CA VAL A 320 -1.24 -16.41 -8.30
C VAL A 320 -0.97 -14.97 -8.75
N PRO A 321 0.16 -14.38 -8.33
CA PRO A 321 0.46 -12.98 -8.68
C PRO A 321 0.67 -12.82 -10.18
N VAL A 322 0.40 -11.61 -10.70
CA VAL A 322 0.75 -11.26 -12.09
C VAL A 322 2.27 -11.30 -12.30
N ASN A 323 2.68 -11.64 -13.51
CA ASN A 323 4.07 -11.48 -13.90
C ASN A 323 4.40 -9.99 -14.07
N TYR A 324 5.67 -9.62 -13.79
CA TYR A 324 6.14 -8.28 -14.07
C TYR A 324 6.30 -8.07 -15.58
N GLU A 325 5.71 -7.01 -16.09
CA GLU A 325 5.87 -6.55 -17.47
C GLU A 325 6.57 -5.19 -17.48
N ALA A 326 7.70 -5.10 -18.17
CA ALA A 326 8.48 -3.86 -18.23
C ALA A 326 7.85 -2.81 -19.16
N ALA A 327 7.04 -3.25 -20.11
CA ALA A 327 6.38 -2.42 -21.10
C ALA A 327 4.94 -2.91 -21.32
N PRO A 328 3.99 -2.49 -20.46
CA PRO A 328 2.61 -2.94 -20.56
C PRO A 328 1.98 -2.54 -21.90
N GLY A 329 1.31 -3.49 -22.54
CA GLY A 329 0.58 -3.26 -23.79
C GLY A 329 1.44 -3.23 -25.07
N GLN A 330 2.67 -3.75 -25.04
CA GLN A 330 3.50 -3.96 -26.25
C GLN A 330 3.40 -5.38 -26.77
#